data_8478c68efdb76c14611366ad71490f38
#
_entry.id   8478c68efdb76c14611366ad71490f38
#
_cell.length_a   1.000
_cell.length_b   1.000
_cell.length_c   1.000
_cell.angle_alpha   90.00
_cell.angle_beta   90.00
_cell.angle_gamma   90.00
#
_symmetry.space_group_name_H-M   'P 1'
#
loop_
_entity.id
_entity.type
_entity.pdbx_description
1 polymer ?
#
loop_
_entity_poly.entity_id
_entity_poly.type
_entity_poly.pdbx_seq_one_letter_code
_entity_poly.pdbx_strand_id
1 'polypeptide(L)'
;MNHWLLVPVLLPLMCGALLMTSSRSPLSLTRSVSAVSVVVLLLCAVYLLMTASNGQIQVYALGNWSAPFGIVLLLDRLSALMLLVTAVLAVFVTFYALRGDDLRGSYFHALLQFQLAGINGAFLTGDLFNLFVFFEILLIASYALLLHGLGAARIRAALH
;
A
#
# COMPACT_ATOMS: atom_id res chain seq x y z
N MET A 1 9.05 -3.36 21.12
CA MET A 1 8.93 -2.99 19.68
C MET A 1 7.48 -3.14 19.27
N ASN A 2 6.93 -2.14 18.62
CA ASN A 2 5.51 -2.17 18.20
C ASN A 2 5.40 -2.79 16.79
N HIS A 3 5.04 -4.07 16.71
CA HIS A 3 4.92 -4.80 15.43
C HIS A 3 3.80 -4.27 14.51
N TRP A 4 2.89 -3.44 15.03
CA TRP A 4 1.83 -2.83 14.23
C TRP A 4 2.37 -1.87 13.15
N LEU A 5 3.62 -1.35 13.32
CA LEU A 5 4.27 -0.53 12.30
C LEU A 5 4.53 -1.28 10.97
N LEU A 6 4.62 -2.61 11.02
CA LEU A 6 4.81 -3.46 9.82
C LEU A 6 3.53 -3.65 9.01
N VAL A 7 2.37 -3.61 9.68
CA VAL A 7 1.08 -3.95 9.06
C VAL A 7 0.75 -3.08 7.85
N PRO A 8 0.92 -1.74 7.88
CA PRO A 8 0.60 -0.90 6.72
C PRO A 8 1.41 -1.22 5.45
N VAL A 9 2.56 -1.86 5.60
CA VAL A 9 3.43 -2.27 4.48
C VAL A 9 3.19 -3.73 4.12
N LEU A 10 3.30 -4.63 5.10
CA LEU A 10 3.26 -6.08 4.84
C LEU A 10 1.88 -6.57 4.44
N LEU A 11 0.80 -6.03 5.04
CA LEU A 11 -0.55 -6.48 4.72
C LEU A 11 -0.87 -6.27 3.23
N PRO A 12 -0.75 -5.05 2.67
CA PRO A 12 -1.04 -4.85 1.25
C PRO A 12 -0.03 -5.56 0.35
N LEU A 13 1.24 -5.66 0.72
CA LEU A 13 2.24 -6.39 -0.04
C LEU A 13 1.87 -7.87 -0.19
N MET A 14 1.51 -8.52 0.92
CA MET A 14 1.10 -9.92 0.93
C MET A 14 -0.23 -10.13 0.21
N CYS A 15 -1.21 -9.26 0.43
CA CYS A 15 -2.47 -9.30 -0.30
C CYS A 15 -2.27 -9.12 -1.80
N GLY A 16 -1.44 -8.18 -2.22
CA GLY A 16 -1.09 -7.97 -3.63
C GLY A 16 -0.45 -9.20 -4.26
N ALA A 17 0.53 -9.81 -3.58
CA ALA A 17 1.19 -11.03 -4.04
C ALA A 17 0.21 -12.22 -4.15
N LEU A 18 -0.64 -12.42 -3.13
CA LEU A 18 -1.66 -13.47 -3.15
C LEU A 18 -2.68 -13.28 -4.29
N LEU A 19 -3.15 -12.06 -4.49
CA LEU A 19 -4.10 -11.74 -5.56
C LEU A 19 -3.47 -11.88 -6.95
N MET A 20 -2.17 -11.60 -7.08
CA MET A 20 -1.45 -11.73 -8.34
C MET A 20 -1.22 -13.20 -8.73
N THR A 21 -0.88 -14.05 -7.76
CA THR A 21 -0.70 -15.49 -7.98
C THR A 21 -2.04 -16.21 -8.20
N SER A 22 -3.12 -15.68 -7.63
CA SER A 22 -4.47 -16.25 -7.68
C SER A 22 -5.31 -15.69 -8.84
N SER A 23 -4.70 -15.44 -9.98
CA SER A 23 -5.35 -14.80 -11.16
C SER A 23 -6.58 -15.55 -11.71
N ARG A 24 -6.76 -16.82 -11.33
CA ARG A 24 -7.93 -17.65 -11.67
C ARG A 24 -9.07 -17.60 -10.64
N SER A 25 -8.87 -16.86 -9.54
CA SER A 25 -9.90 -16.75 -8.50
C SER A 25 -11.15 -16.00 -9.01
N PRO A 26 -12.33 -16.34 -8.50
CA PRO A 26 -13.53 -15.60 -8.84
C PRO A 26 -13.40 -14.14 -8.41
N LEU A 27 -13.91 -13.23 -9.24
CA LEU A 27 -13.83 -11.78 -9.01
C LEU A 27 -14.41 -11.37 -7.64
N SER A 28 -15.42 -12.06 -7.16
CA SER A 28 -16.03 -11.83 -5.85
C SER A 28 -15.00 -12.02 -4.71
N LEU A 29 -14.18 -13.07 -4.78
CA LEU A 29 -13.13 -13.31 -3.79
C LEU A 29 -12.06 -12.22 -3.83
N THR A 30 -11.59 -11.84 -5.03
CA THR A 30 -10.60 -10.79 -5.24
C THR A 30 -11.09 -9.45 -4.67
N ARG A 31 -12.35 -9.09 -4.94
CA ARG A 31 -13.01 -7.89 -4.39
C ARG A 31 -13.09 -7.94 -2.87
N SER A 32 -13.53 -9.08 -2.30
CA SER A 32 -13.68 -9.24 -0.85
C SER A 32 -12.33 -9.13 -0.14
N VAL A 33 -11.28 -9.81 -0.65
CA VAL A 33 -9.93 -9.74 -0.07
C VAL A 33 -9.39 -8.31 -0.11
N SER A 34 -9.53 -7.62 -1.24
CA SER A 34 -9.10 -6.22 -1.36
C SER A 34 -9.88 -5.29 -0.43
N ALA A 35 -11.19 -5.42 -0.35
CA ALA A 35 -12.03 -4.61 0.53
C ALA A 35 -11.70 -4.84 2.01
N VAL A 36 -11.53 -6.09 2.43
CA VAL A 36 -11.12 -6.41 3.81
C VAL A 36 -9.75 -5.84 4.12
N SER A 37 -8.79 -5.97 3.19
CA SER A 37 -7.45 -5.42 3.37
C SER A 37 -7.47 -3.90 3.61
N VAL A 38 -8.19 -3.13 2.80
CA VAL A 38 -8.23 -1.65 2.98
C VAL A 38 -8.97 -1.24 4.25
N VAL A 39 -9.99 -2.00 4.69
CA VAL A 39 -10.66 -1.75 5.99
C VAL A 39 -9.70 -2.03 7.15
N VAL A 40 -8.96 -3.13 7.10
CA VAL A 40 -7.95 -3.45 8.13
C VAL A 40 -6.85 -2.39 8.14
N LEU A 41 -6.40 -1.91 6.98
CA LEU A 41 -5.44 -0.80 6.89
C LEU A 41 -5.98 0.47 7.54
N LEU A 42 -7.25 0.81 7.32
CA LEU A 42 -7.87 1.97 7.94
C LEU A 42 -7.89 1.84 9.47
N LEU A 43 -8.30 0.70 9.99
CA LEU A 43 -8.31 0.45 11.43
C LEU A 43 -6.89 0.51 12.04
N CYS A 44 -5.91 -0.05 11.33
CA CYS A 44 -4.50 0.03 11.72
C CYS A 44 -3.98 1.47 11.70
N ALA A 45 -4.31 2.27 10.67
CA ALA A 45 -3.90 3.66 10.58
C ALA A 45 -4.50 4.52 11.72
N VAL A 46 -5.77 4.30 12.09
CA VAL A 46 -6.40 4.94 13.24
C VAL A 46 -5.67 4.58 14.53
N TYR A 47 -5.37 3.30 14.75
CA TYR A 47 -4.62 2.84 15.91
C TYR A 47 -3.22 3.48 15.99
N LEU A 48 -2.49 3.52 14.86
CA LEU A 48 -1.15 4.13 14.79
C LEU A 48 -1.21 5.64 15.04
N LEU A 49 -2.23 6.33 14.54
CA LEU A 49 -2.42 7.75 14.83
C LEU A 49 -2.68 8.01 16.33
N MET A 50 -3.50 7.18 16.96
CA MET A 50 -3.74 7.27 18.40
C MET A 50 -2.44 7.05 19.20
N THR A 51 -1.61 6.09 18.80
CA THR A 51 -0.32 5.84 19.47
C THR A 51 0.69 6.97 19.23
N ALA A 52 0.72 7.57 18.03
CA ALA A 52 1.59 8.69 17.70
C ALA A 52 1.16 10.02 18.34
N SER A 53 -0.12 10.14 18.76
CA SER A 53 -0.66 11.36 19.41
C SER A 53 0.07 11.73 20.70
N ASN A 54 0.67 10.76 21.39
CA ASN A 54 1.49 10.95 22.59
C ASN A 54 2.80 11.71 22.33
N GLY A 55 3.14 11.99 21.06
CA GLY A 55 4.31 12.77 20.66
C GLY A 55 5.63 12.00 20.70
N GLN A 56 5.61 10.73 21.03
CA GLN A 56 6.81 9.88 21.00
C GLN A 56 7.03 9.32 19.59
N ILE A 57 8.26 9.48 19.09
CA ILE A 57 8.68 8.87 17.84
C ILE A 57 8.94 7.37 18.11
N GLN A 58 8.23 6.51 17.39
CA GLN A 58 8.44 5.07 17.47
C GLN A 58 9.34 4.61 16.33
N VAL A 59 10.42 3.91 16.66
CA VAL A 59 11.37 3.36 15.70
C VAL A 59 11.28 1.83 15.73
N TYR A 60 11.18 1.23 14.55
CA TYR A 60 11.18 -0.21 14.37
C TYR A 60 12.32 -0.61 13.41
N ALA A 61 13.37 -1.23 13.95
CA ALA A 61 14.46 -1.80 13.16
C ALA A 61 14.17 -3.27 12.87
N LEU A 62 14.03 -3.63 11.60
CA LEU A 62 13.80 -5.02 11.19
C LEU A 62 15.04 -5.86 11.50
N GLY A 63 14.82 -6.99 12.20
CA GLY A 63 15.88 -7.91 12.57
C GLY A 63 16.94 -7.34 13.51
N ASN A 64 16.71 -6.14 14.07
CA ASN A 64 17.65 -5.41 14.93
C ASN A 64 19.04 -5.16 14.27
N TRP A 65 19.06 -5.05 12.93
CA TRP A 65 20.26 -4.73 12.19
C TRP A 65 20.57 -3.24 12.32
N SER A 66 21.86 -2.93 12.49
CA SER A 66 22.33 -1.54 12.58
C SER A 66 22.24 -0.85 11.21
N ALA A 67 21.95 0.46 11.23
CA ALA A 67 22.08 1.30 10.04
C ALA A 67 23.53 1.23 9.49
N PRO A 68 23.76 1.24 8.18
CA PRO A 68 22.79 1.49 7.09
C PRO A 68 22.20 0.22 6.46
N PHE A 69 22.44 -0.98 7.01
CA PHE A 69 22.06 -2.25 6.40
C PHE A 69 20.68 -2.77 6.81
N GLY A 70 20.06 -2.18 7.84
CA GLY A 70 18.74 -2.58 8.35
C GLY A 70 17.62 -1.69 7.80
N ILE A 71 16.46 -2.31 7.52
CA ILE A 71 15.24 -1.57 7.23
C ILE A 71 14.74 -0.93 8.54
N VAL A 72 14.63 0.39 8.55
CA VAL A 72 14.13 1.14 9.70
C VAL A 72 12.80 1.79 9.33
N LEU A 73 11.76 1.48 10.10
CA LEU A 73 10.48 2.16 10.02
C LEU A 73 10.35 3.14 11.19
N LEU A 74 9.82 4.32 10.90
CA LEU A 74 9.67 5.41 11.85
C LEU A 74 8.23 5.90 11.82
N LEU A 75 7.61 5.94 13.00
CA LEU A 75 6.28 6.49 13.17
C LEU A 75 6.36 7.77 13.99
N ASP A 76 6.02 8.88 13.36
CA ASP A 76 5.77 10.17 13.98
C ASP A 76 4.32 10.61 13.73
N ARG A 77 3.95 11.80 14.20
CA ARG A 77 2.58 12.32 13.99
C ARG A 77 2.27 12.57 12.52
N LEU A 78 3.25 13.00 11.73
CA LEU A 78 3.07 13.29 10.32
C LEU A 78 2.87 12.00 9.52
N SER A 79 3.76 11.02 9.69
CA SER A 79 3.64 9.73 9.01
C SER A 79 2.33 9.01 9.38
N ALA A 80 1.92 9.06 10.66
CA ALA A 80 0.65 8.49 11.10
C ALA A 80 -0.57 9.17 10.43
N LEU A 81 -0.55 10.50 10.30
CA LEU A 81 -1.58 11.25 9.59
C LEU A 81 -1.63 10.90 8.11
N MET A 82 -0.46 10.79 7.46
CA MET A 82 -0.37 10.41 6.04
C MET A 82 -0.87 9.00 5.79
N LEU A 83 -0.57 8.05 6.69
CA LEU A 83 -1.15 6.69 6.64
C LEU A 83 -2.67 6.71 6.73
N LEU A 84 -3.24 7.51 7.64
CA LEU A 84 -4.69 7.63 7.78
C LEU A 84 -5.34 8.20 6.51
N VAL A 85 -4.78 9.28 5.96
CA VAL A 85 -5.29 9.89 4.70
C VAL A 85 -5.22 8.87 3.56
N THR A 86 -4.12 8.15 3.44
CA THR A 86 -3.95 7.09 2.42
C THR A 86 -4.99 5.98 2.60
N ALA A 87 -5.20 5.52 3.83
CA ALA A 87 -6.16 4.45 4.10
C ALA A 87 -7.60 4.87 3.81
N VAL A 88 -7.98 6.11 4.16
CA VAL A 88 -9.30 6.67 3.81
C VAL A 88 -9.48 6.72 2.29
N LEU A 89 -8.51 7.26 1.56
CA LEU A 89 -8.55 7.31 0.09
C LEU A 89 -8.63 5.90 -0.51
N ALA A 90 -7.86 4.93 0.02
CA ALA A 90 -7.86 3.55 -0.43
C ALA A 90 -9.25 2.90 -0.32
N VAL A 91 -9.98 3.16 0.78
CA VAL A 91 -11.35 2.70 0.94
C VAL A 91 -12.25 3.27 -0.16
N PHE A 92 -12.24 4.59 -0.37
CA PHE A 92 -13.07 5.21 -1.40
C PHE A 92 -12.71 4.73 -2.82
N VAL A 93 -11.43 4.65 -3.15
CA VAL A 93 -10.95 4.16 -4.46
C VAL A 93 -11.39 2.72 -4.68
N THR A 94 -11.24 1.85 -3.67
CA THR A 94 -11.65 0.45 -3.77
C THR A 94 -13.15 0.34 -4.02
N PHE A 95 -13.98 1.02 -3.22
CA PHE A 95 -15.44 0.98 -3.41
C PHE A 95 -15.90 1.60 -4.73
N TYR A 96 -15.22 2.66 -5.19
CA TYR A 96 -15.50 3.23 -6.51
C TYR A 96 -15.20 2.22 -7.62
N ALA A 97 -14.05 1.54 -7.56
CA ALA A 97 -13.64 0.57 -8.57
C ALA A 97 -14.60 -0.60 -8.71
N LEU A 98 -15.29 -1.00 -7.62
CA LEU A 98 -16.33 -2.04 -7.65
C LEU A 98 -17.50 -1.71 -8.59
N ARG A 99 -17.65 -0.46 -9.02
CA ARG A 99 -18.65 -0.01 -9.99
C ARG A 99 -18.35 -0.44 -11.43
N GLY A 100 -17.23 -1.10 -11.68
CA GLY A 100 -16.89 -1.68 -12.98
C GLY A 100 -15.51 -1.37 -13.51
N ASP A 101 -14.76 -0.47 -12.89
CA ASP A 101 -13.38 -0.18 -13.32
C ASP A 101 -12.45 -1.37 -13.11
N ASP A 102 -12.66 -2.16 -12.09
CA ASP A 102 -11.94 -3.40 -11.80
C ASP A 102 -12.21 -4.53 -12.83
N LEU A 103 -13.28 -4.42 -13.61
CA LEU A 103 -13.61 -5.37 -14.70
C LEU A 103 -12.75 -5.17 -15.96
N ARG A 104 -12.05 -4.04 -16.06
CA ARG A 104 -11.27 -3.70 -17.26
C ARG A 104 -9.96 -4.47 -17.38
N GLY A 105 -9.56 -5.24 -16.33
CA GLY A 105 -8.36 -6.06 -16.32
C GLY A 105 -8.23 -6.90 -15.06
N SER A 106 -7.52 -8.02 -15.15
CA SER A 106 -7.49 -9.07 -14.12
C SER A 106 -6.72 -8.69 -12.85
N TYR A 107 -5.85 -7.68 -12.89
CA TYR A 107 -4.87 -7.42 -11.82
C TYR A 107 -5.10 -6.11 -11.07
N PHE A 108 -6.24 -5.44 -11.27
CA PHE A 108 -6.53 -4.15 -10.64
C PHE A 108 -6.30 -4.16 -9.12
N HIS A 109 -6.93 -5.11 -8.42
CA HIS A 109 -6.85 -5.20 -6.97
C HIS A 109 -5.45 -5.54 -6.47
N ALA A 110 -4.70 -6.40 -7.17
CA ALA A 110 -3.31 -6.71 -6.84
C ALA A 110 -2.41 -5.48 -6.97
N LEU A 111 -2.54 -4.76 -8.09
CA LEU A 111 -1.76 -3.54 -8.34
C LEU A 111 -2.10 -2.43 -7.35
N LEU A 112 -3.39 -2.27 -6.99
CA LEU A 112 -3.81 -1.33 -5.96
C LEU A 112 -3.17 -1.64 -4.60
N GLN A 113 -3.08 -2.91 -4.24
CA GLN A 113 -2.43 -3.33 -2.99
C GLN A 113 -0.92 -3.03 -3.03
N PHE A 114 -0.21 -3.29 -4.13
CA PHE A 114 1.19 -2.91 -4.27
C PHE A 114 1.40 -1.39 -4.23
N GLN A 115 0.49 -0.63 -4.84
CA GLN A 115 0.47 0.83 -4.74
C GLN A 115 0.40 1.29 -3.28
N LEU A 116 -0.51 0.72 -2.50
CA LEU A 116 -0.66 1.02 -1.08
C LEU A 116 0.56 0.62 -0.26
N ALA A 117 1.18 -0.53 -0.56
CA ALA A 117 2.41 -0.95 0.10
C ALA A 117 3.56 0.04 -0.13
N GLY A 118 3.73 0.52 -1.37
CA GLY A 118 4.74 1.51 -1.73
C GLY A 118 4.50 2.86 -1.02
N ILE A 119 3.27 3.38 -1.05
CA ILE A 119 2.92 4.65 -0.40
C ILE A 119 3.14 4.57 1.11
N ASN A 120 2.60 3.52 1.76
CA ASN A 120 2.71 3.36 3.21
C ASN A 120 4.16 3.15 3.64
N GLY A 121 4.93 2.38 2.86
CA GLY A 121 6.36 2.19 3.09
C GLY A 121 7.16 3.49 2.97
N ALA A 122 6.86 4.32 1.98
CA ALA A 122 7.50 5.63 1.81
C ALA A 122 7.21 6.57 2.99
N PHE A 123 6.00 6.54 3.56
CA PHE A 123 5.67 7.37 4.72
C PHE A 123 6.26 6.87 6.05
N LEU A 124 6.51 5.58 6.14
CA LEU A 124 7.07 4.98 7.36
C LEU A 124 8.58 4.83 7.34
N THR A 125 9.24 4.91 6.20
CA THR A 125 10.68 4.64 6.14
C THR A 125 11.50 5.69 6.89
N GLY A 126 12.51 5.21 7.63
CA GLY A 126 13.48 6.04 8.34
C GLY A 126 14.83 6.17 7.64
N ASP A 127 14.99 5.61 6.43
CA ASP A 127 16.22 5.66 5.67
C ASP A 127 16.01 5.89 4.17
N LEU A 128 16.98 6.51 3.51
CA LEU A 128 16.88 6.90 2.10
C LEU A 128 16.95 5.70 1.14
N PHE A 129 17.63 4.64 1.50
CA PHE A 129 17.71 3.46 0.63
C PHE A 129 16.36 2.76 0.54
N ASN A 130 15.70 2.55 1.67
CA ASN A 130 14.37 1.97 1.68
C ASN A 130 13.32 2.91 1.09
N LEU A 131 13.49 4.22 1.23
CA LEU A 131 12.64 5.19 0.55
C LEU A 131 12.69 4.97 -0.97
N PHE A 132 13.89 4.82 -1.54
CA PHE A 132 14.06 4.50 -2.95
C PHE A 132 13.35 3.20 -3.33
N VAL A 133 13.51 2.12 -2.55
CA VAL A 133 12.85 0.84 -2.81
C VAL A 133 11.32 0.98 -2.80
N PHE A 134 10.75 1.70 -1.84
CA PHE A 134 9.30 1.92 -1.78
C PHE A 134 8.79 2.79 -2.93
N PHE A 135 9.58 3.78 -3.37
CA PHE A 135 9.26 4.55 -4.58
C PHE A 135 9.27 3.69 -5.85
N GLU A 136 10.19 2.75 -5.98
CA GLU A 136 10.20 1.82 -7.11
C GLU A 136 8.94 0.95 -7.14
N ILE A 137 8.54 0.40 -5.99
CA ILE A 137 7.28 -0.36 -5.88
C ILE A 137 6.09 0.52 -6.28
N LEU A 138 6.04 1.75 -5.76
CA LEU A 138 5.00 2.73 -6.05
C LEU A 138 4.94 3.06 -7.54
N LEU A 139 6.08 3.35 -8.18
CA LEU A 139 6.16 3.69 -9.59
C LEU A 139 5.71 2.53 -10.48
N ILE A 140 6.22 1.33 -10.25
CA ILE A 140 5.85 0.15 -11.03
C ILE A 140 4.34 -0.12 -10.91
N ALA A 141 3.78 -0.08 -9.70
CA ALA A 141 2.37 -0.30 -9.48
C ALA A 141 1.51 0.80 -10.14
N SER A 142 1.91 2.08 -10.04
CA SER A 142 1.19 3.20 -10.61
C SER A 142 1.18 3.17 -12.14
N TYR A 143 2.31 2.87 -12.78
CA TYR A 143 2.37 2.71 -14.24
C TYR A 143 1.52 1.53 -14.71
N ALA A 144 1.55 0.42 -14.00
CA ALA A 144 0.71 -0.74 -14.32
C ALA A 144 -0.79 -0.43 -14.17
N LEU A 145 -1.18 0.34 -13.13
CA LEU A 145 -2.55 0.82 -12.95
C LEU A 145 -2.97 1.82 -14.03
N LEU A 146 -2.07 2.71 -14.46
CA LEU A 146 -2.34 3.65 -15.56
C LEU A 146 -2.65 2.93 -16.86
N LEU A 147 -1.95 1.82 -17.12
CA LEU A 147 -2.16 0.96 -18.29
C LEU A 147 -3.34 -0.01 -18.12
N HIS A 148 -3.94 -0.07 -16.93
CA HIS A 148 -5.06 -0.96 -16.64
C HIS A 148 -6.24 -0.70 -17.59
N GLY A 149 -6.80 -1.77 -18.13
CA GLY A 149 -7.94 -1.72 -19.06
C GLY A 149 -7.56 -1.60 -20.53
N LEU A 150 -6.27 -1.65 -20.87
CA LEU A 150 -5.69 -1.67 -22.21
C LEU A 150 -6.38 -0.72 -23.23
N GLY A 151 -5.68 -0.30 -24.24
CA GLY A 151 -6.19 0.54 -25.33
C GLY A 151 -5.13 1.51 -25.84
N ALA A 152 -5.05 1.69 -27.14
CA ALA A 152 -4.04 2.53 -27.79
C ALA A 152 -4.03 3.99 -27.27
N ALA A 153 -5.20 4.51 -26.87
CA ALA A 153 -5.31 5.86 -26.30
C ALA A 153 -4.67 5.96 -24.92
N ARG A 154 -4.87 4.94 -24.05
CA ARG A 154 -4.27 4.90 -22.70
C ARG A 154 -2.77 4.70 -22.76
N ILE A 155 -2.30 3.81 -23.65
CA ILE A 155 -0.85 3.58 -23.85
C ILE A 155 -0.18 4.88 -24.31
N ARG A 156 -0.78 5.62 -25.25
CA ARG A 156 -0.25 6.92 -25.69
C ARG A 156 -0.22 7.94 -24.55
N ALA A 157 -1.29 8.02 -23.74
CA ALA A 157 -1.36 8.94 -22.61
C ALA A 157 -0.35 8.60 -21.48
N ALA A 158 0.03 7.33 -21.33
CA ALA A 158 1.00 6.89 -20.34
C ALA A 158 2.46 7.11 -20.78
N LEU A 159 2.72 7.31 -22.09
CA LEU A 159 4.06 7.54 -22.65
C LEU A 159 4.43 9.02 -22.76
N HIS A 160 3.51 9.93 -22.47
CA HIS A 160 3.71 11.39 -22.41
C HIS A 160 3.64 11.90 -20.98
#